data_c55cce253c19ef3fdbc2ace9bb74589c
#
_entry.id   c55cce253c19ef3fdbc2ace9bb74589c
#
_cell.length_a   1.000
_cell.length_b   1.000
_cell.length_c   1.000
_cell.angle_alpha   90.00
_cell.angle_beta   90.00
_cell.angle_gamma   90.00
#
_symmetry.space_group_name_H-M   'P 1'
#
loop_
_entity.id
_entity.type
_entity.pdbx_description
1 polymer ?
#
loop_
_entity_poly.entity_id
_entity_poly.type
_entity_poly.pdbx_seq_one_letter_code
_entity_poly.pdbx_strand_id
1 'polypeptide(L)'
;MVLIAVLWIVMALSIIVTGLSRSVRDEAKMLSMARQGAQASALGDAAIQLVLQQMAVDAKPVDRMTTVQVPYQGRQMDVQVMPLNGLVDLNSAKTPLLARLLTVAGGLPESAAEPLAQAIVDYRERRTAQGAPRRFEASEDLMRVPGVNYDLYARLSGLVTADIRSGGAVNPLAAPSAVLQVLAGGNAQLAQQIDSQRQSGQAGVDMTGLDATLIGSGTVRRYRLQARVPVPDGGSFLVTRYVDINPRSRDGLPWTTFHMQREVEPALRPSP
;
A
#
# COMPACT_ATOMS: atom_id res chain seq x y z
N MET A 1 -23.98 -56.30 33.55
CA MET A 1 -24.65 -55.00 33.32
C MET A 1 -23.84 -53.83 33.81
N VAL A 2 -23.31 -53.81 35.05
CA VAL A 2 -22.53 -52.66 35.62
C VAL A 2 -21.27 -52.33 34.80
N LEU A 3 -20.53 -53.33 34.32
CA LEU A 3 -19.29 -53.15 33.57
C LEU A 3 -19.50 -52.38 32.23
N ILE A 4 -20.61 -52.63 31.54
CA ILE A 4 -20.98 -51.94 30.33
C ILE A 4 -21.31 -50.49 30.59
N ALA A 5 -22.01 -50.18 31.67
CA ALA A 5 -22.33 -48.81 32.08
C ALA A 5 -21.06 -47.99 32.42
N VAL A 6 -20.11 -48.59 33.14
CA VAL A 6 -18.82 -47.97 33.44
C VAL A 6 -18.01 -47.67 32.15
N LEU A 7 -18.02 -48.63 31.19
CA LEU A 7 -17.34 -48.44 29.92
C LEU A 7 -17.92 -47.23 29.13
N TRP A 8 -19.22 -47.10 29.08
CA TRP A 8 -19.91 -45.99 28.45
C TRP A 8 -19.60 -44.66 29.11
N ILE A 9 -19.54 -44.61 30.47
CA ILE A 9 -19.18 -43.38 31.20
C ILE A 9 -17.75 -42.99 30.91
N VAL A 10 -16.80 -43.93 30.90
CA VAL A 10 -15.39 -43.65 30.57
C VAL A 10 -15.24 -43.16 29.16
N MET A 11 -15.96 -43.77 28.20
CA MET A 11 -15.95 -43.32 26.79
C MET A 11 -16.51 -41.91 26.64
N ALA A 12 -17.63 -41.60 27.28
CA ALA A 12 -18.22 -40.26 27.27
C ALA A 12 -17.28 -39.21 27.85
N LEU A 13 -16.65 -39.50 29.03
CA LEU A 13 -15.66 -38.63 29.66
C LEU A 13 -14.44 -38.41 28.77
N SER A 14 -13.95 -39.43 28.05
CA SER A 14 -12.81 -39.33 27.14
C SER A 14 -13.12 -38.40 25.96
N ILE A 15 -14.34 -38.45 25.42
CA ILE A 15 -14.77 -37.56 24.33
C ILE A 15 -14.83 -36.10 24.82
N ILE A 16 -15.38 -35.86 26.02
CA ILE A 16 -15.48 -34.52 26.60
C ILE A 16 -14.09 -33.95 26.86
N VAL A 17 -13.18 -34.70 27.47
CA VAL A 17 -11.80 -34.27 27.75
C VAL A 17 -11.04 -33.97 26.44
N THR A 18 -11.22 -34.80 25.40
CA THR A 18 -10.57 -34.57 24.13
C THR A 18 -11.10 -33.30 23.43
N GLY A 19 -12.42 -33.09 23.49
CA GLY A 19 -13.06 -31.86 22.94
C GLY A 19 -12.58 -30.60 23.65
N LEU A 20 -12.55 -30.62 24.99
CA LEU A 20 -12.08 -29.48 25.77
C LEU A 20 -10.60 -29.17 25.53
N SER A 21 -9.75 -30.20 25.43
CA SER A 21 -8.32 -30.03 25.15
C SER A 21 -8.05 -29.41 23.78
N ARG A 22 -8.86 -29.73 22.77
CA ARG A 22 -8.77 -29.10 21.43
C ARG A 22 -9.18 -27.64 21.50
N SER A 23 -10.31 -27.34 22.12
CA SER A 23 -10.81 -25.98 22.27
C SER A 23 -9.79 -25.06 22.98
N VAL A 24 -9.18 -25.51 24.08
CA VAL A 24 -8.16 -24.75 24.80
C VAL A 24 -6.90 -24.52 23.94
N ARG A 25 -6.48 -25.49 23.14
CA ARG A 25 -5.32 -25.34 22.26
C ARG A 25 -5.60 -24.33 21.14
N ASP A 26 -6.80 -24.39 20.55
CA ASP A 26 -7.19 -23.47 19.48
C ASP A 26 -7.32 -22.03 20.01
N GLU A 27 -7.87 -21.87 21.20
CA GLU A 27 -7.95 -20.55 21.88
C GLU A 27 -6.56 -20.01 22.22
N ALA A 28 -5.67 -20.83 22.77
CA ALA A 28 -4.28 -20.44 23.05
C ALA A 28 -3.54 -20.05 21.76
N LYS A 29 -3.77 -20.74 20.64
CA LYS A 29 -3.20 -20.40 19.34
C LYS A 29 -3.73 -19.06 18.82
N MET A 30 -5.03 -18.81 18.90
CA MET A 30 -5.63 -17.53 18.49
C MET A 30 -5.10 -16.37 19.34
N LEU A 31 -4.99 -16.53 20.66
CA LEU A 31 -4.41 -15.54 21.55
C LEU A 31 -2.93 -15.26 21.25
N SER A 32 -2.15 -16.31 20.95
CA SER A 32 -0.75 -16.16 20.52
C SER A 32 -0.64 -15.36 19.21
N MET A 33 -1.46 -15.68 18.21
CA MET A 33 -1.48 -14.96 16.95
C MET A 33 -1.90 -13.49 17.13
N ALA A 34 -2.93 -13.23 17.93
CA ALA A 34 -3.38 -11.87 18.22
C ALA A 34 -2.28 -11.06 18.93
N ARG A 35 -1.59 -11.67 19.91
CA ARG A 35 -0.47 -11.04 20.61
C ARG A 35 0.71 -10.75 19.66
N GLN A 36 1.06 -11.70 18.80
CA GLN A 36 2.13 -11.51 17.79
C GLN A 36 1.77 -10.38 16.83
N GLY A 37 0.53 -10.32 16.34
CA GLY A 37 0.05 -9.25 15.47
C GLY A 37 0.09 -7.87 16.14
N ALA A 38 -0.34 -7.79 17.40
CA ALA A 38 -0.28 -6.54 18.18
C ALA A 38 1.17 -6.08 18.40
N GLN A 39 2.06 -7.02 18.76
CA GLN A 39 3.48 -6.73 18.96
C GLN A 39 4.16 -6.31 17.65
N ALA A 40 3.91 -7.01 16.55
CA ALA A 40 4.44 -6.65 15.24
C ALA A 40 3.93 -5.27 14.78
N SER A 41 2.64 -4.98 14.98
CA SER A 41 2.08 -3.66 14.71
C SER A 41 2.78 -2.55 15.51
N ALA A 42 2.99 -2.75 16.81
CA ALA A 42 3.65 -1.77 17.66
C ALA A 42 5.11 -1.53 17.24
N LEU A 43 5.83 -2.60 16.86
CA LEU A 43 7.21 -2.50 16.34
C LEU A 43 7.25 -1.74 15.01
N GLY A 44 6.33 -2.03 14.09
CA GLY A 44 6.22 -1.33 12.80
C GLY A 44 5.88 0.15 12.99
N ASP A 45 4.95 0.46 13.89
CA ASP A 45 4.63 1.85 14.24
C ASP A 45 5.84 2.57 14.83
N ALA A 46 6.58 1.95 15.74
CA ALA A 46 7.80 2.53 16.31
C ALA A 46 8.85 2.81 15.25
N ALA A 47 9.08 1.87 14.31
CA ALA A 47 10.02 2.06 13.21
C ALA A 47 9.61 3.24 12.30
N ILE A 48 8.32 3.35 11.95
CA ILE A 48 7.79 4.47 11.16
C ILE A 48 7.98 5.79 11.89
N GLN A 49 7.70 5.84 13.20
CA GLN A 49 7.88 7.06 14.00
C GLN A 49 9.34 7.53 14.02
N LEU A 50 10.31 6.61 14.13
CA LEU A 50 11.73 6.96 14.06
C LEU A 50 12.12 7.56 12.71
N VAL A 51 11.62 6.99 11.61
CA VAL A 51 11.85 7.54 10.26
C VAL A 51 11.20 8.91 10.10
N LEU A 52 9.97 9.09 10.61
CA LEU A 52 9.28 10.39 10.56
C LEU A 52 10.01 11.47 11.36
N GLN A 53 10.56 11.12 12.52
CA GLN A 53 11.40 12.05 13.30
C GLN A 53 12.64 12.45 12.51
N GLN A 54 13.32 11.53 11.86
CA GLN A 54 14.46 11.83 11.01
C GLN A 54 14.06 12.74 9.84
N MET A 55 12.97 12.40 9.12
CA MET A 55 12.46 13.22 8.01
C MET A 55 12.04 14.65 8.44
N ALA A 56 11.59 14.81 9.68
CA ALA A 56 11.22 16.13 10.22
C ALA A 56 12.44 17.00 10.56
N VAL A 57 13.56 16.37 10.91
CA VAL A 57 14.84 17.06 11.18
C VAL A 57 15.57 17.38 9.87
N ASP A 58 15.51 16.46 8.90
CA ASP A 58 16.13 16.65 7.59
C ASP A 58 15.34 17.70 6.80
N ALA A 59 15.97 18.81 6.46
CA ALA A 59 15.34 19.91 5.70
C ALA A 59 15.04 19.52 4.23
N LYS A 60 15.56 18.39 3.74
CA LYS A 60 15.39 17.96 2.35
C LYS A 60 14.18 17.04 2.23
N PRO A 61 13.18 17.38 1.41
CA PRO A 61 12.09 16.46 1.13
C PRO A 61 12.60 15.21 0.39
N VAL A 62 12.06 14.06 0.76
CA VAL A 62 12.31 12.81 0.03
C VAL A 62 11.59 12.90 -1.31
N ASP A 63 12.34 12.82 -2.41
CA ASP A 63 11.83 12.98 -3.78
C ASP A 63 11.69 11.66 -4.54
N ARG A 64 12.15 10.56 -3.94
CA ARG A 64 12.18 9.20 -4.51
C ARG A 64 11.76 8.14 -3.50
N MET A 65 11.39 6.98 -3.99
CA MET A 65 11.17 5.83 -3.13
C MET A 65 12.50 5.36 -2.54
N THR A 66 12.58 5.29 -1.21
CA THR A 66 13.77 4.85 -0.47
C THR A 66 13.38 3.83 0.59
N THR A 67 14.33 2.97 0.95
CA THR A 67 14.17 2.04 2.08
C THR A 67 15.19 2.42 3.15
N VAL A 68 14.70 2.64 4.35
CA VAL A 68 15.50 2.96 5.54
C VAL A 68 15.51 1.74 6.46
N GLN A 69 16.70 1.28 6.83
CA GLN A 69 16.85 0.20 7.81
C GLN A 69 16.82 0.78 9.23
N VAL A 70 15.88 0.31 10.03
CA VAL A 70 15.69 0.78 11.41
C VAL A 70 16.00 -0.35 12.38
N PRO A 71 17.11 -0.25 13.12
CA PRO A 71 17.39 -1.16 14.22
C PRO A 71 16.56 -0.76 15.45
N TYR A 72 15.71 -1.65 15.94
CA TYR A 72 14.90 -1.40 17.13
C TYR A 72 14.66 -2.68 17.93
N GLN A 73 14.92 -2.66 19.22
CA GLN A 73 14.78 -3.81 20.15
C GLN A 73 15.45 -5.10 19.64
N GLY A 74 16.68 -5.00 19.09
CA GLY A 74 17.45 -6.14 18.58
C GLY A 74 16.92 -6.73 17.26
N ARG A 75 15.97 -6.08 16.61
CA ARG A 75 15.43 -6.45 15.29
C ARG A 75 15.82 -5.40 14.27
N GLN A 76 16.07 -5.85 13.05
CA GLN A 76 16.23 -4.97 11.88
C GLN A 76 14.90 -4.92 11.14
N MET A 77 14.39 -3.73 10.90
CA MET A 77 13.15 -3.52 10.16
C MET A 77 13.41 -2.61 8.98
N ASP A 78 12.82 -2.94 7.85
CA ASP A 78 12.87 -2.10 6.65
C ASP A 78 11.64 -1.20 6.61
N VAL A 79 11.88 0.10 6.52
CA VAL A 79 10.81 1.10 6.32
C VAL A 79 10.96 1.69 4.94
N GLN A 80 10.03 1.36 4.06
CA GLN A 80 9.95 1.98 2.74
C GLN A 80 9.24 3.32 2.84
N VAL A 81 9.88 4.37 2.38
CA VAL A 81 9.34 5.72 2.27
C VAL A 81 9.05 6.01 0.81
N MET A 82 7.80 6.27 0.48
CA MET A 82 7.36 6.55 -0.88
C MET A 82 6.58 7.86 -0.94
N PRO A 83 7.07 8.87 -1.66
CA PRO A 83 6.29 10.06 -1.98
C PRO A 83 5.02 9.71 -2.77
N LEU A 84 3.86 10.27 -2.40
CA LEU A 84 2.60 9.90 -3.07
C LEU A 84 2.49 10.35 -4.52
N ASN A 85 3.33 11.28 -4.99
CA ASN A 85 3.39 11.64 -6.41
C ASN A 85 4.02 10.55 -7.29
N GLY A 86 4.46 9.44 -6.73
CA GLY A 86 4.78 8.20 -7.43
C GLY A 86 3.55 7.39 -7.83
N LEU A 87 2.35 7.75 -7.34
CA LEU A 87 1.07 7.16 -7.70
C LEU A 87 0.32 8.04 -8.71
N VAL A 88 -0.64 7.43 -9.40
CA VAL A 88 -1.53 8.16 -10.32
C VAL A 88 -2.58 8.91 -9.52
N ASP A 89 -2.58 10.23 -9.59
CA ASP A 89 -3.54 11.08 -8.88
C ASP A 89 -4.88 11.14 -9.63
N LEU A 90 -5.92 10.54 -9.07
CA LEU A 90 -7.27 10.51 -9.64
C LEU A 90 -7.86 11.90 -9.89
N ASN A 91 -7.45 12.88 -9.08
CA ASN A 91 -7.97 14.24 -9.14
C ASN A 91 -7.30 15.11 -10.20
N SER A 92 -6.12 14.73 -10.71
CA SER A 92 -5.37 15.56 -11.64
C SER A 92 -4.79 14.82 -12.86
N ALA A 93 -4.72 13.47 -12.83
CA ALA A 93 -4.21 12.69 -13.95
C ALA A 93 -5.01 12.95 -15.24
N LYS A 94 -4.30 13.11 -16.37
CA LYS A 94 -4.92 13.33 -17.67
C LYS A 94 -5.48 12.03 -18.25
N THR A 95 -6.47 12.14 -19.15
CA THR A 95 -7.11 10.99 -19.82
C THR A 95 -6.10 9.98 -20.38
N PRO A 96 -5.00 10.37 -21.08
CA PRO A 96 -4.03 9.41 -21.61
C PRO A 96 -3.34 8.56 -20.52
N LEU A 97 -3.01 9.17 -19.37
CA LEU A 97 -2.41 8.43 -18.26
C LEU A 97 -3.41 7.45 -17.63
N LEU A 98 -4.66 7.88 -17.43
CA LEU A 98 -5.73 7.04 -16.92
C LEU A 98 -6.04 5.87 -17.86
N ALA A 99 -6.13 6.11 -19.17
CA ALA A 99 -6.33 5.07 -20.18
C ALA A 99 -5.20 4.03 -20.14
N ARG A 100 -3.94 4.49 -20.08
CA ARG A 100 -2.77 3.62 -19.95
C ARG A 100 -2.76 2.81 -18.66
N LEU A 101 -3.15 3.42 -17.54
CA LEU A 101 -3.34 2.73 -16.25
C LEU A 101 -4.38 1.61 -16.37
N LEU A 102 -5.54 1.92 -16.98
CA LEU A 102 -6.64 0.97 -17.17
C LEU A 102 -6.26 -0.17 -18.13
N THR A 103 -5.47 0.10 -19.15
CA THR A 103 -5.01 -0.92 -20.09
C THR A 103 -3.93 -1.81 -19.46
N VAL A 104 -2.85 -1.21 -18.95
CA VAL A 104 -1.68 -1.95 -18.49
C VAL A 104 -1.91 -2.63 -17.15
N ALA A 105 -2.42 -1.91 -16.17
CA ALA A 105 -2.66 -2.45 -14.81
C ALA A 105 -4.07 -2.99 -14.65
N GLY A 106 -5.07 -2.35 -15.26
CA GLY A 106 -6.46 -2.81 -15.23
C GLY A 106 -6.74 -4.01 -16.14
N GLY A 107 -5.89 -4.27 -17.14
CA GLY A 107 -6.08 -5.35 -18.11
C GLY A 107 -7.28 -5.14 -19.06
N LEU A 108 -7.73 -3.89 -19.23
CA LEU A 108 -8.81 -3.58 -20.14
C LEU A 108 -8.29 -3.43 -21.59
N PRO A 109 -9.07 -3.83 -22.60
CA PRO A 109 -8.75 -3.49 -23.97
C PRO A 109 -8.83 -1.95 -24.16
N GLU A 110 -8.04 -1.41 -25.09
CA GLU A 110 -7.94 0.03 -25.33
C GLU A 110 -9.30 0.66 -25.63
N SER A 111 -10.14 -0.04 -26.40
CA SER A 111 -11.52 0.38 -26.71
C SER A 111 -12.44 0.58 -25.50
N ALA A 112 -12.15 -0.09 -24.36
CA ALA A 112 -12.87 0.07 -23.10
C ALA A 112 -12.16 1.02 -22.13
N ALA A 113 -10.82 1.09 -22.19
CA ALA A 113 -9.99 1.91 -21.31
C ALA A 113 -10.18 3.41 -21.56
N GLU A 114 -10.21 3.85 -22.82
CA GLU A 114 -10.38 5.27 -23.15
C GLU A 114 -11.73 5.86 -22.69
N PRO A 115 -12.90 5.23 -22.98
CA PRO A 115 -14.17 5.73 -22.48
C PRO A 115 -14.25 5.75 -20.95
N LEU A 116 -13.65 4.74 -20.30
CA LEU A 116 -13.64 4.67 -18.84
C LEU A 116 -12.70 5.74 -18.23
N ALA A 117 -11.55 6.00 -18.85
CA ALA A 117 -10.66 7.09 -18.44
C ALA A 117 -11.37 8.46 -18.56
N GLN A 118 -12.13 8.66 -19.63
CA GLN A 118 -12.95 9.86 -19.78
C GLN A 118 -14.05 9.93 -18.73
N ALA A 119 -14.71 8.81 -18.41
CA ALA A 119 -15.71 8.75 -17.34
C ALA A 119 -15.16 9.12 -15.96
N ILE A 120 -13.89 8.77 -15.67
CA ILE A 120 -13.19 9.18 -14.44
C ILE A 120 -12.99 10.70 -14.42
N VAL A 121 -12.56 11.29 -15.55
CA VAL A 121 -12.38 12.74 -15.68
C VAL A 121 -13.72 13.46 -15.53
N ASP A 122 -14.75 12.99 -16.22
CA ASP A 122 -16.10 13.56 -16.17
C ASP A 122 -16.69 13.49 -14.74
N TYR A 123 -16.39 12.38 -14.01
CA TYR A 123 -16.83 12.23 -12.63
C TYR A 123 -16.28 13.32 -11.72
N ARG A 124 -14.98 13.61 -11.78
CA ARG A 124 -14.35 14.64 -10.94
C ARG A 124 -14.69 16.07 -11.34
N GLU A 125 -15.04 16.29 -12.63
CA GLU A 125 -15.40 17.61 -13.16
C GLU A 125 -16.87 17.97 -12.92
N ARG A 126 -17.72 16.98 -12.63
CA ARG A 126 -19.13 17.24 -12.26
C ARG A 126 -19.18 18.15 -11.06
N ARG A 127 -20.10 19.12 -11.14
CA ARG A 127 -20.34 20.01 -10.01
C ARG A 127 -21.26 19.36 -8.98
N THR A 128 -20.96 19.57 -7.71
CA THR A 128 -21.86 19.23 -6.61
C THR A 128 -23.05 20.19 -6.59
N ALA A 129 -24.07 19.88 -5.80
CA ALA A 129 -25.23 20.78 -5.60
C ALA A 129 -24.81 22.17 -5.10
N GLN A 130 -23.65 22.28 -4.44
CA GLN A 130 -23.07 23.53 -3.95
C GLN A 130 -22.17 24.22 -5.00
N GLY A 131 -22.09 23.71 -6.23
CA GLY A 131 -21.34 24.29 -7.33
C GLY A 131 -19.84 24.00 -7.35
N ALA A 132 -19.29 23.29 -6.36
CA ALA A 132 -17.90 22.87 -6.32
C ALA A 132 -17.62 21.65 -7.22
N PRO A 133 -16.42 21.49 -7.80
CA PRO A 133 -16.07 20.27 -8.53
C PRO A 133 -16.10 19.07 -7.58
N ARG A 134 -16.63 17.94 -8.09
CA ARG A 134 -16.73 16.69 -7.37
C ARG A 134 -15.36 16.01 -7.39
N ARG A 135 -14.65 16.07 -6.29
CA ARG A 135 -13.34 15.41 -6.17
C ARG A 135 -13.49 13.99 -5.64
N PHE A 136 -12.52 13.15 -5.97
CA PHE A 136 -12.28 11.92 -5.25
C PHE A 136 -11.71 12.28 -3.87
N GLU A 137 -12.35 11.82 -2.80
CA GLU A 137 -11.87 12.03 -1.43
C GLU A 137 -10.95 10.90 -0.99
N ALA A 138 -11.15 9.70 -1.56
CA ALA A 138 -10.34 8.51 -1.34
C ALA A 138 -10.23 7.69 -2.64
N SER A 139 -9.28 6.76 -2.68
CA SER A 139 -9.10 5.85 -3.83
C SER A 139 -10.34 4.97 -4.06
N GLU A 140 -11.08 4.63 -3.01
CA GLU A 140 -12.31 3.85 -3.01
C GLU A 140 -13.45 4.52 -3.78
N ASP A 141 -13.44 5.85 -3.87
CA ASP A 141 -14.43 6.60 -4.65
C ASP A 141 -14.37 6.25 -6.15
N LEU A 142 -13.28 5.62 -6.61
CA LEU A 142 -13.18 5.11 -7.98
C LEU A 142 -14.32 4.12 -8.30
N MET A 143 -14.79 3.35 -7.30
CA MET A 143 -15.94 2.44 -7.46
C MET A 143 -17.28 3.16 -7.71
N ARG A 144 -17.35 4.47 -7.52
CA ARG A 144 -18.55 5.28 -7.85
C ARG A 144 -18.59 5.69 -9.33
N VAL A 145 -17.52 5.45 -10.06
CA VAL A 145 -17.46 5.72 -11.50
C VAL A 145 -18.15 4.58 -12.24
N PRO A 146 -19.16 4.86 -13.10
CA PRO A 146 -19.78 3.82 -13.90
C PRO A 146 -18.78 3.07 -14.77
N GLY A 147 -18.81 1.75 -14.71
CA GLY A 147 -17.86 0.87 -15.41
C GLY A 147 -16.70 0.38 -14.55
N VAL A 148 -16.49 0.92 -13.36
CA VAL A 148 -15.53 0.39 -12.40
C VAL A 148 -16.22 -0.65 -11.50
N ASN A 149 -15.72 -1.88 -11.52
CA ASN A 149 -16.13 -2.94 -10.60
C ASN A 149 -15.05 -3.18 -9.54
N TYR A 150 -15.37 -4.02 -8.55
CA TYR A 150 -14.47 -4.34 -7.46
C TYR A 150 -13.14 -4.97 -7.93
N ASP A 151 -13.18 -5.87 -8.94
CA ASP A 151 -11.99 -6.54 -9.44
C ASP A 151 -11.04 -5.56 -10.13
N LEU A 152 -11.57 -4.61 -10.87
CA LEU A 152 -10.78 -3.54 -11.48
C LEU A 152 -10.21 -2.62 -10.40
N TYR A 153 -11.03 -2.20 -9.44
CA TYR A 153 -10.59 -1.40 -8.31
C TYR A 153 -9.46 -2.09 -7.53
N ALA A 154 -9.61 -3.38 -7.21
CA ALA A 154 -8.60 -4.13 -6.46
C ALA A 154 -7.24 -4.15 -7.16
N ARG A 155 -7.22 -4.23 -8.52
CA ARG A 155 -5.98 -4.14 -9.31
C ARG A 155 -5.36 -2.74 -9.31
N LEU A 156 -6.16 -1.71 -9.19
CA LEU A 156 -5.72 -0.31 -9.29
C LEU A 156 -5.45 0.35 -7.94
N SER A 157 -6.05 -0.14 -6.85
CA SER A 157 -6.06 0.52 -5.54
C SER A 157 -4.68 0.89 -4.98
N GLY A 158 -3.67 0.04 -5.22
CA GLY A 158 -2.28 0.31 -4.83
C GLY A 158 -1.51 1.26 -5.74
N LEU A 159 -2.07 1.65 -6.89
CA LEU A 159 -1.42 2.41 -7.94
C LEU A 159 -1.96 3.84 -8.07
N VAL A 160 -3.08 4.12 -7.44
CA VAL A 160 -3.77 5.42 -7.49
C VAL A 160 -3.80 6.10 -6.13
N THR A 161 -4.00 7.40 -6.15
CA THR A 161 -4.24 8.20 -4.95
C THR A 161 -5.25 9.31 -5.24
N ALA A 162 -5.94 9.77 -4.20
CA ALA A 162 -6.79 10.96 -4.23
C ALA A 162 -6.24 12.09 -3.34
N ASP A 163 -5.14 11.83 -2.65
CA ASP A 163 -4.66 12.62 -1.52
C ASP A 163 -3.68 13.73 -1.89
N ILE A 164 -3.27 13.83 -3.16
CA ILE A 164 -2.29 14.82 -3.59
C ILE A 164 -2.86 15.77 -4.65
N ARG A 165 -2.09 16.83 -4.93
CA ARG A 165 -2.32 17.76 -6.04
C ARG A 165 -1.03 17.84 -6.85
N SER A 166 -0.79 16.83 -7.69
CA SER A 166 0.48 16.67 -8.40
C SER A 166 0.51 17.31 -9.79
N GLY A 167 -0.56 17.97 -10.22
CA GLY A 167 -0.64 18.51 -11.58
C GLY A 167 -0.79 17.45 -12.68
N GLY A 168 -1.10 16.20 -12.30
CA GLY A 168 -1.43 15.10 -13.21
C GLY A 168 -0.26 14.29 -13.75
N ALA A 169 0.97 14.67 -13.40
CA ALA A 169 2.18 13.92 -13.76
C ALA A 169 2.64 13.02 -12.61
N VAL A 170 3.26 11.89 -12.94
CA VAL A 170 3.79 10.91 -11.97
C VAL A 170 5.30 11.07 -11.87
N ASN A 171 5.83 11.00 -10.65
CA ASN A 171 7.27 10.97 -10.43
C ASN A 171 7.82 9.53 -10.57
N PRO A 172 8.58 9.19 -11.62
CA PRO A 172 9.07 7.84 -11.84
C PRO A 172 10.03 7.36 -10.74
N LEU A 173 10.76 8.28 -10.10
CA LEU A 173 11.68 7.94 -9.00
C LEU A 173 10.93 7.49 -7.74
N ALA A 174 9.70 7.95 -7.57
CA ALA A 174 8.84 7.59 -6.44
C ALA A 174 7.84 6.46 -6.77
N ALA A 175 7.69 6.11 -8.05
CA ALA A 175 6.65 5.20 -8.53
C ALA A 175 6.92 3.75 -8.13
N PRO A 176 5.93 2.96 -7.66
CA PRO A 176 6.06 1.51 -7.55
C PRO A 176 6.33 0.87 -8.92
N SER A 177 6.91 -0.34 -8.94
CA SER A 177 7.25 -1.05 -10.18
C SER A 177 6.05 -1.20 -11.13
N ALA A 178 4.86 -1.46 -10.61
CA ALA A 178 3.63 -1.56 -11.41
C ALA A 178 3.24 -0.21 -12.06
N VAL A 179 3.44 0.92 -11.37
CA VAL A 179 3.23 2.25 -11.97
C VAL A 179 4.32 2.57 -12.99
N LEU A 180 5.57 2.14 -12.78
CA LEU A 180 6.61 2.24 -13.80
C LEU A 180 6.23 1.47 -15.07
N GLN A 181 5.62 0.28 -14.94
CA GLN A 181 5.11 -0.46 -16.11
C GLN A 181 4.02 0.33 -16.85
N VAL A 182 3.12 1.00 -16.13
CA VAL A 182 2.12 1.90 -16.74
C VAL A 182 2.80 3.03 -17.50
N LEU A 183 3.78 3.72 -16.90
CA LEU A 183 4.52 4.81 -17.54
C LEU A 183 5.31 4.33 -18.76
N ALA A 184 5.85 3.11 -18.70
CA ALA A 184 6.55 2.46 -19.81
C ALA A 184 5.62 1.85 -20.88
N GLY A 185 4.29 2.09 -20.80
CA GLY A 185 3.33 1.56 -21.78
C GLY A 185 3.24 0.04 -21.80
N GLY A 186 3.49 -0.63 -20.66
CA GLY A 186 3.49 -2.09 -20.54
C GLY A 186 4.85 -2.74 -20.83
N ASN A 187 5.89 -1.96 -21.16
CA ASN A 187 7.24 -2.49 -21.36
C ASN A 187 7.90 -2.84 -20.00
N ALA A 188 7.84 -4.12 -19.65
CA ALA A 188 8.38 -4.61 -18.37
C ALA A 188 9.90 -4.47 -18.28
N GLN A 189 10.64 -4.59 -19.39
CA GLN A 189 12.10 -4.45 -19.41
C GLN A 189 12.54 -3.03 -19.08
N LEU A 190 11.89 -2.04 -19.71
CA LEU A 190 12.16 -0.62 -19.44
C LEU A 190 11.82 -0.28 -17.97
N ALA A 191 10.68 -0.75 -17.48
CA ALA A 191 10.27 -0.55 -16.08
C ALA A 191 11.29 -1.14 -15.09
N GLN A 192 11.78 -2.37 -15.33
CA GLN A 192 12.81 -3.03 -14.52
C GLN A 192 14.16 -2.31 -14.61
N GLN A 193 14.56 -1.83 -15.77
CA GLN A 193 15.80 -1.07 -15.95
C GLN A 193 15.77 0.21 -15.11
N ILE A 194 14.69 0.99 -15.18
CA ILE A 194 14.51 2.20 -14.37
C ILE A 194 14.52 1.86 -12.86
N ASP A 195 13.82 0.78 -12.47
CA ASP A 195 13.75 0.34 -11.07
C ASP A 195 15.14 -0.04 -10.52
N SER A 196 15.91 -0.82 -11.27
CA SER A 196 17.28 -1.22 -10.88
C SER A 196 18.25 -0.03 -10.84
N GLN A 197 18.18 0.89 -11.79
CA GLN A 197 19.00 2.11 -11.80
C GLN A 197 18.74 3.00 -10.58
N ARG A 198 17.46 3.22 -10.22
CA ARG A 198 17.14 4.03 -9.04
C ARG A 198 17.54 3.37 -7.72
N GLN A 199 17.47 2.02 -7.64
CA GLN A 199 17.89 1.26 -6.46
C GLN A 199 19.41 1.25 -6.28
N SER A 200 20.18 1.28 -7.36
CA SER A 200 21.65 1.36 -7.30
C SER A 200 22.17 2.71 -6.80
N GLY A 201 21.30 3.71 -6.60
CA GLY A 201 21.69 5.05 -6.14
C GLY A 201 22.50 5.86 -7.16
N GLN A 202 22.56 5.42 -8.42
CA GLN A 202 23.23 6.17 -9.48
C GLN A 202 22.61 7.55 -9.67
N ALA A 203 23.46 8.56 -9.81
CA ALA A 203 23.04 9.89 -10.21
C ALA A 203 22.66 9.85 -11.71
N GLY A 204 21.39 10.16 -12.00
CA GLY A 204 20.88 10.20 -13.35
C GLY A 204 20.30 8.86 -13.84
N VAL A 205 19.06 8.58 -13.41
CA VAL A 205 18.26 7.48 -13.98
C VAL A 205 17.82 7.87 -15.39
N ASP A 206 18.07 7.00 -16.38
CA ASP A 206 17.65 7.24 -17.76
C ASP A 206 16.14 7.05 -17.90
N MET A 207 15.44 8.12 -18.21
CA MET A 207 13.99 8.17 -18.40
C MET A 207 13.58 8.48 -19.84
N THR A 208 14.53 8.48 -20.79
CA THR A 208 14.27 8.86 -22.20
C THR A 208 13.25 7.96 -22.89
N GLY A 209 13.06 6.73 -22.39
CA GLY A 209 12.03 5.80 -22.89
C GLY A 209 10.62 6.03 -22.33
N LEU A 210 10.44 6.97 -21.38
CA LEU A 210 9.13 7.32 -20.83
C LEU A 210 8.53 8.53 -21.57
N ASP A 211 7.21 8.58 -21.60
CA ASP A 211 6.48 9.71 -22.17
C ASP A 211 6.60 10.94 -21.26
N ALA A 212 7.34 11.96 -21.73
CA ALA A 212 7.61 13.18 -20.98
C ALA A 212 6.34 13.95 -20.54
N THR A 213 5.20 13.73 -21.23
CA THR A 213 3.92 14.37 -20.89
C THR A 213 3.23 13.77 -19.67
N LEU A 214 3.62 12.57 -19.30
CA LEU A 214 3.04 11.79 -18.19
C LEU A 214 3.89 11.82 -16.93
N ILE A 215 5.16 12.21 -17.04
CA ILE A 215 6.12 12.19 -15.93
C ILE A 215 6.43 13.59 -15.42
N GLY A 216 6.79 13.66 -14.12
CA GLY A 216 7.19 14.90 -13.46
C GLY A 216 8.12 14.65 -12.29
N SER A 217 8.86 15.70 -11.86
CA SER A 217 9.84 15.64 -10.78
C SER A 217 9.46 16.50 -9.56
N GLY A 218 8.19 16.82 -9.40
CA GLY A 218 7.71 17.65 -8.29
C GLY A 218 7.95 16.99 -6.93
N THR A 219 8.16 17.81 -5.89
CA THR A 219 8.18 17.33 -4.50
C THR A 219 6.80 17.43 -3.89
N VAL A 220 6.46 16.48 -3.02
CA VAL A 220 5.21 16.45 -2.25
C VAL A 220 5.53 16.35 -0.76
N ARG A 221 4.54 16.69 0.08
CA ARG A 221 4.65 16.54 1.54
C ARG A 221 3.93 15.29 2.06
N ARG A 222 3.28 14.56 1.17
CA ARG A 222 2.51 13.38 1.51
C ARG A 222 3.26 12.12 1.10
N TYR A 223 3.39 11.23 2.05
CA TYR A 223 4.19 10.02 1.92
C TYR A 223 3.41 8.79 2.39
N ARG A 224 3.68 7.67 1.76
CA ARG A 224 3.35 6.35 2.30
C ARG A 224 4.61 5.77 2.92
N LEU A 225 4.54 5.46 4.22
CA LEU A 225 5.59 4.72 4.92
C LEU A 225 5.07 3.31 5.19
N GLN A 226 5.87 2.32 4.82
CA GLN A 226 5.53 0.91 5.03
C GLN A 226 6.68 0.23 5.76
N ALA A 227 6.43 -0.18 7.00
CA ALA A 227 7.36 -0.97 7.80
C ALA A 227 7.09 -2.46 7.59
N ARG A 228 8.14 -3.21 7.27
CA ARG A 228 8.12 -4.67 7.19
C ARG A 228 8.71 -5.24 8.47
N VAL A 229 7.88 -5.90 9.28
CA VAL A 229 8.26 -6.52 10.53
C VAL A 229 8.30 -8.03 10.35
N PRO A 230 9.47 -8.67 10.43
CA PRO A 230 9.56 -10.12 10.32
C PRO A 230 8.86 -10.81 11.51
N VAL A 231 8.10 -11.86 11.21
CA VAL A 231 7.44 -12.69 12.24
C VAL A 231 8.10 -14.08 12.32
N PRO A 232 8.01 -14.77 13.49
CA PRO A 232 8.71 -16.02 13.73
C PRO A 232 8.42 -17.13 12.71
N ASP A 233 7.21 -17.12 12.12
CA ASP A 233 6.77 -18.14 11.16
C ASP A 233 7.32 -17.92 9.73
N GLY A 234 8.31 -17.02 9.57
CA GLY A 234 8.97 -16.73 8.28
C GLY A 234 8.21 -15.78 7.37
N GLY A 235 7.03 -15.29 7.77
CA GLY A 235 6.30 -14.23 7.09
C GLY A 235 6.72 -12.84 7.55
N SER A 236 6.00 -11.83 7.09
CA SER A 236 6.16 -10.44 7.51
C SER A 236 4.83 -9.79 7.84
N PHE A 237 4.85 -8.90 8.81
CA PHE A 237 3.72 -8.04 9.11
C PHE A 237 4.00 -6.66 8.53
N LEU A 238 3.13 -6.19 7.64
CA LEU A 238 3.26 -4.89 6.99
C LEU A 238 2.41 -3.86 7.73
N VAL A 239 3.05 -2.82 8.21
CA VAL A 239 2.40 -1.66 8.82
C VAL A 239 2.56 -0.49 7.87
N THR A 240 1.46 0.04 7.35
CA THR A 240 1.47 1.17 6.42
C THR A 240 0.81 2.38 7.05
N ARG A 241 1.45 3.54 6.90
CA ARG A 241 0.94 4.86 7.32
C ARG A 241 1.05 5.83 6.16
N TYR A 242 -0.02 6.56 5.94
CA TYR A 242 -0.05 7.68 5.02
C TYR A 242 0.02 8.96 5.83
N VAL A 243 1.00 9.77 5.57
CA VAL A 243 1.33 10.95 6.38
C VAL A 243 1.46 12.20 5.53
N ASP A 244 1.07 13.33 6.11
CA ASP A 244 1.33 14.67 5.58
C ASP A 244 2.38 15.32 6.51
N ILE A 245 3.56 15.62 5.99
CA ILE A 245 4.61 16.31 6.75
C ILE A 245 4.33 17.80 6.68
N ASN A 246 3.84 18.34 7.80
CA ASN A 246 3.52 19.74 7.95
C ASN A 246 4.08 20.27 9.27
N PRO A 247 5.16 21.07 9.24
CA PRO A 247 5.79 21.62 10.45
C PRO A 247 4.87 22.55 11.26
N ARG A 248 3.70 22.91 10.73
CA ARG A 248 2.70 23.75 11.41
C ARG A 248 1.47 22.96 11.86
N SER A 249 1.63 21.67 12.16
CA SER A 249 0.52 20.86 12.70
C SER A 249 0.04 21.41 14.05
N ARG A 250 -1.29 21.40 14.27
CA ARG A 250 -1.91 21.88 15.52
C ARG A 250 -1.57 21.01 16.75
N ASP A 251 -1.17 19.77 16.51
CA ASP A 251 -0.90 18.77 17.57
C ASP A 251 0.55 18.79 18.07
N GLY A 252 1.36 19.77 17.60
CA GLY A 252 2.78 19.87 17.96
C GLY A 252 3.69 18.83 17.30
N LEU A 253 3.14 17.86 16.57
CA LEU A 253 3.88 16.93 15.74
C LEU A 253 4.08 17.53 14.34
N PRO A 254 5.27 17.41 13.72
CA PRO A 254 5.52 17.96 12.39
C PRO A 254 4.91 17.10 11.25
N TRP A 255 4.06 16.12 11.57
CA TRP A 255 3.32 15.31 10.61
C TRP A 255 1.93 14.95 11.14
N THR A 256 1.02 14.63 10.22
CA THR A 256 -0.32 14.12 10.52
C THR A 256 -0.54 12.82 9.74
N THR A 257 -0.97 11.76 10.42
CA THR A 257 -1.37 10.50 9.79
C THR A 257 -2.84 10.58 9.37
N PHE A 258 -3.14 10.36 8.10
CA PHE A 258 -4.50 10.43 7.58
C PHE A 258 -5.07 9.09 7.11
N HIS A 259 -4.22 8.06 6.88
CA HIS A 259 -4.67 6.71 6.57
C HIS A 259 -3.72 5.66 7.15
N MET A 260 -4.25 4.49 7.53
CA MET A 260 -3.52 3.38 8.14
C MET A 260 -3.98 2.06 7.58
N GLN A 261 -3.03 1.18 7.24
CA GLN A 261 -3.29 -0.20 6.81
C GLN A 261 -2.38 -1.16 7.57
N ARG A 262 -2.85 -2.39 7.71
CA ARG A 262 -2.09 -3.50 8.30
C ARG A 262 -2.39 -4.75 7.51
N GLU A 263 -1.34 -5.46 7.11
CA GLU A 263 -1.44 -6.66 6.32
C GLU A 263 -0.46 -7.72 6.84
N VAL A 264 -0.82 -8.98 6.67
CA VAL A 264 0.07 -10.10 6.94
C VAL A 264 0.53 -10.64 5.59
N GLU A 265 1.82 -10.56 5.33
CA GLU A 265 2.45 -11.16 4.17
C GLU A 265 2.93 -12.56 4.56
N PRO A 266 2.32 -13.62 4.02
CA PRO A 266 2.75 -14.98 4.35
C PRO A 266 4.18 -15.24 3.86
N ALA A 267 4.87 -16.18 4.52
CA ALA A 267 6.15 -16.65 4.04
C ALA A 267 6.03 -17.17 2.61
N LEU A 268 6.94 -16.75 1.74
CA LEU A 268 7.07 -17.34 0.42
C LEU A 268 7.36 -18.84 0.62
N ARG A 269 6.43 -19.71 0.22
CA ARG A 269 6.72 -21.15 0.18
C ARG A 269 7.85 -21.34 -0.84
N PRO A 270 8.98 -22.00 -0.46
CA PRO A 270 9.93 -22.38 -1.46
C PRO A 270 9.21 -23.18 -2.54
N SER A 271 9.37 -22.79 -3.80
CA SER A 271 8.87 -23.56 -4.94
C SER A 271 9.45 -24.96 -4.86
N PRO A 272 8.65 -26.02 -5.08
CA PRO A 272 9.08 -27.40 -5.04
C PRO A 272 10.14 -27.70 -6.09
#